data_cebe29c407d03f1de25b099c1bfcd093
#
_entry.id   cebe29c407d03f1de25b099c1bfcd093
#
_cell.length_a   1.000
_cell.length_b   1.000
_cell.length_c   1.000
_cell.angle_alpha   90.00
_cell.angle_beta   90.00
_cell.angle_gamma   90.00
#
_symmetry.space_group_name_H-M   'P 1'
#
loop_
_entity.id
_entity.type
_entity.pdbx_description
1 polymer ?
#
loop_
_entity_poly.entity_id
_entity_poly.type
_entity_poly.pdbx_seq_one_letter_code
_entity_poly.pdbx_strand_id
1 'polypeptide(L)'
;MTREPHRLSRRTLLKQGMGIFGLLAGGLMSSSSLAEILKEPTPRQSLGPFFPDEGDPIDAIRENHAIGLPISQANDQDLTYVKGRRGKAKGQVIYLKGKVLSAKTGKAIPHTVIIMWSASASGRYNHKKDDGMLKFPHPTTGEIIHRTYDAYFQYWGRAVSNEQGDYWFKTIVPGFYPIDLEAGQYRPSHLHFQLFPPEHPKLVTQLYFRGDQIPNNELNQKLLPMDVVILDAGLTTIDLERVIVDYAPDASGEILDGLVGHYDFLAPN
;
A
#
# COMPACT_ATOMS: atom_id res chain seq x y z
N MET A 1 20.87 -20.79 -43.47
CA MET A 1 21.65 -19.77 -42.75
C MET A 1 20.67 -18.88 -42.01
N THR A 2 20.34 -19.26 -40.80
CA THR A 2 19.41 -18.57 -39.90
C THR A 2 20.22 -17.77 -38.88
N ARG A 3 20.07 -16.44 -38.86
CA ARG A 3 20.74 -15.58 -37.89
C ARG A 3 19.91 -15.53 -36.60
N GLU A 4 20.51 -15.92 -35.47
CA GLU A 4 19.98 -15.71 -34.14
C GLU A 4 20.00 -14.22 -33.75
N PRO A 5 19.01 -13.75 -32.96
CA PRO A 5 19.04 -12.39 -32.42
C PRO A 5 19.92 -12.29 -31.17
N HIS A 6 20.89 -11.39 -31.17
CA HIS A 6 21.75 -11.07 -30.04
C HIS A 6 20.93 -10.49 -28.88
N ARG A 7 20.96 -11.16 -27.73
CA ARG A 7 20.52 -10.62 -26.45
C ARG A 7 21.50 -9.54 -25.96
N LEU A 8 21.04 -8.30 -25.90
CA LEU A 8 21.78 -7.21 -25.30
C LEU A 8 21.80 -7.36 -23.76
N SER A 9 22.99 -7.43 -23.18
CA SER A 9 23.23 -7.52 -21.75
C SER A 9 22.93 -6.18 -21.05
N ARG A 10 22.35 -6.24 -19.83
CA ARG A 10 22.01 -5.09 -18.97
C ARG A 10 23.16 -4.13 -18.68
N ARG A 11 24.42 -4.52 -18.97
CA ARG A 11 25.61 -3.67 -18.81
C ARG A 11 25.82 -2.65 -19.93
N THR A 12 25.16 -2.78 -21.06
CA THR A 12 25.38 -1.90 -22.24
C THR A 12 24.50 -0.65 -22.19
N LEU A 13 23.39 -0.65 -21.42
CA LEU A 13 22.48 0.49 -21.29
C LEU A 13 23.00 1.62 -20.37
N LEU A 14 24.04 1.35 -19.57
CA LEU A 14 24.63 2.35 -18.66
C LEU A 14 25.72 3.23 -19.28
N LYS A 15 26.07 3.03 -20.55
CA LYS A 15 27.17 3.77 -21.21
C LYS A 15 26.76 4.80 -22.27
N GLN A 16 25.48 5.04 -22.54
CA GLN A 16 25.04 5.99 -23.56
C GLN A 16 24.28 7.24 -23.05
N GLY A 17 24.39 7.54 -21.77
CA GLY A 17 23.78 8.72 -21.15
C GLY A 17 24.77 9.82 -20.73
N MET A 18 25.88 9.99 -21.43
CA MET A 18 26.81 11.08 -21.14
C MET A 18 26.95 11.99 -22.38
N GLY A 19 26.38 13.16 -22.30
CA GLY A 19 26.64 14.23 -23.24
C GLY A 19 25.58 15.30 -23.24
N ILE A 20 25.64 16.24 -22.30
CA ILE A 20 25.48 17.70 -22.45
C ILE A 20 25.74 18.29 -21.05
N PHE A 21 26.97 18.75 -20.81
CA PHE A 21 27.29 19.66 -19.71
C PHE A 21 27.82 20.97 -20.30
N GLY A 22 26.93 21.98 -20.28
CA GLY A 22 27.31 23.38 -20.41
C GLY A 22 27.76 23.89 -19.02
N LEU A 23 28.92 24.50 -18.97
CA LEU A 23 29.55 25.12 -17.80
C LEU A 23 28.63 26.14 -17.11
N LEU A 24 28.35 25.96 -15.81
CA LEU A 24 28.15 27.06 -14.86
C LEU A 24 29.06 26.85 -13.66
N ALA A 25 29.97 27.77 -13.44
CA ALA A 25 30.89 27.81 -12.32
C ALA A 25 30.11 28.12 -11.02
N GLY A 26 30.37 27.34 -9.98
CA GLY A 26 29.98 27.70 -8.61
C GLY A 26 29.47 26.52 -7.79
N GLY A 27 30.36 25.87 -7.03
CA GLY A 27 29.98 24.95 -5.95
C GLY A 27 29.81 23.49 -6.37
N LEU A 28 30.75 22.65 -6.03
CA LEU A 28 30.65 21.18 -6.09
C LEU A 28 29.55 20.70 -5.13
N MET A 29 28.34 20.66 -5.59
CA MET A 29 27.29 19.84 -4.93
C MET A 29 27.64 18.38 -5.21
N SER A 30 27.74 17.56 -4.17
CA SER A 30 27.96 16.13 -4.30
C SER A 30 26.77 15.51 -5.06
N SER A 31 27.04 14.51 -5.90
CA SER A 31 25.99 13.80 -6.67
C SER A 31 24.89 13.20 -5.79
N SER A 32 25.16 12.94 -4.51
CA SER A 32 24.20 12.52 -3.49
C SER A 32 23.21 13.63 -3.13
N SER A 33 23.61 14.90 -3.08
CA SER A 33 22.71 16.01 -2.75
C SER A 33 21.71 16.36 -3.87
N LEU A 34 22.08 16.15 -5.14
CA LEU A 34 21.16 16.36 -6.27
C LEU A 34 20.11 15.22 -6.40
N ALA A 35 20.50 13.97 -6.12
CA ALA A 35 19.57 12.84 -6.09
C ALA A 35 18.60 12.92 -4.90
N GLU A 36 18.97 13.61 -3.83
CA GLU A 36 18.13 13.83 -2.64
C GLU A 36 17.07 14.91 -2.85
N ILE A 37 17.31 15.84 -3.77
CA ILE A 37 16.43 17.01 -4.03
C ILE A 37 15.28 16.70 -5.01
N LEU A 38 15.33 15.58 -5.74
CA LEU A 38 14.38 15.27 -6.82
C LEU A 38 13.66 13.93 -6.61
N LYS A 39 13.16 13.67 -5.42
CA LYS A 39 12.28 12.52 -5.21
C LYS A 39 10.86 12.87 -5.63
N GLU A 40 10.30 12.09 -6.54
CA GLU A 40 8.89 12.21 -6.90
C GLU A 40 8.00 11.86 -5.70
N PRO A 41 6.94 12.63 -5.40
CA PRO A 41 6.00 12.29 -4.35
C PRO A 41 5.41 10.88 -4.54
N THR A 42 5.01 10.24 -3.45
CA THR A 42 4.24 9.00 -3.53
C THR A 42 3.01 9.22 -4.43
N PRO A 43 2.76 8.35 -5.43
CA PRO A 43 1.63 8.46 -6.34
C PRO A 43 0.30 8.55 -5.60
N ARG A 44 -0.51 9.54 -5.98
CA ARG A 44 -1.84 9.75 -5.38
C ARG A 44 -2.84 8.79 -6.00
N GLN A 45 -3.73 8.28 -5.17
CA GLN A 45 -4.82 7.41 -5.57
C GLN A 45 -6.12 7.80 -4.84
N SER A 46 -7.25 7.21 -5.22
CA SER A 46 -8.54 7.49 -4.60
C SER A 46 -8.66 6.88 -3.20
N LEU A 47 -9.52 7.46 -2.35
CA LEU A 47 -9.94 6.84 -1.08
C LEU A 47 -10.69 5.52 -1.31
N GLY A 48 -11.34 5.38 -2.46
CA GLY A 48 -12.24 4.27 -2.73
C GLY A 48 -13.60 4.41 -2.02
N PRO A 49 -14.53 3.51 -2.30
CA PRO A 49 -15.92 3.61 -1.81
C PRO A 49 -16.10 3.21 -0.35
N PHE A 50 -15.08 2.62 0.28
CA PHE A 50 -15.17 2.05 1.62
C PHE A 50 -14.46 2.87 2.70
N PHE A 51 -14.13 4.12 2.39
CA PHE A 51 -13.73 5.11 3.39
C PHE A 51 -15.00 5.85 3.83
N PRO A 52 -15.37 5.80 5.12
CA PRO A 52 -16.71 6.25 5.56
C PRO A 52 -16.91 7.75 5.53
N ASP A 53 -15.85 8.56 5.74
CA ASP A 53 -15.93 10.00 5.77
C ASP A 53 -14.68 10.65 5.17
N GLU A 54 -14.88 11.55 4.20
CA GLU A 54 -13.78 12.26 3.54
C GLU A 54 -13.25 13.43 4.37
N GLY A 55 -13.99 13.89 5.36
CA GLY A 55 -13.70 15.14 6.04
C GLY A 55 -12.85 15.00 7.29
N ASP A 56 -13.08 14.01 8.11
CA ASP A 56 -12.49 13.88 9.44
C ASP A 56 -11.94 12.47 9.70
N PRO A 57 -10.61 12.32 9.82
CA PRO A 57 -10.01 11.01 10.14
C PRO A 57 -10.45 10.48 11.51
N ILE A 58 -10.92 11.34 12.43
CA ILE A 58 -11.41 10.91 13.73
C ILE A 58 -12.80 10.29 13.61
N ASP A 59 -13.64 10.79 12.72
CA ASP A 59 -14.99 10.29 12.49
C ASP A 59 -15.08 9.18 11.45
N ALA A 60 -13.98 8.86 10.79
CA ALA A 60 -13.91 7.94 9.66
C ALA A 60 -14.48 6.54 9.95
N ILE A 61 -14.61 6.14 11.21
CA ILE A 61 -15.00 4.78 11.61
C ILE A 61 -16.46 4.69 12.06
N ARG A 62 -17.26 5.72 11.89
CA ARG A 62 -18.70 5.66 12.23
C ARG A 62 -19.44 4.54 11.52
N GLU A 63 -18.96 4.13 10.36
CA GLU A 63 -19.55 3.05 9.57
C GLU A 63 -19.05 1.65 9.92
N ASN A 64 -18.21 1.50 10.94
CA ASN A 64 -17.74 0.19 11.40
C ASN A 64 -18.82 -0.55 12.22
N HIS A 65 -20.00 -0.75 11.59
CA HIS A 65 -21.18 -1.31 12.27
C HIS A 65 -21.13 -2.82 12.41
N ALA A 66 -20.51 -3.52 11.46
CA ALA A 66 -20.57 -4.98 11.41
C ALA A 66 -19.91 -5.65 12.60
N ILE A 67 -18.85 -5.04 13.15
CA ILE A 67 -18.19 -5.51 14.37
C ILE A 67 -18.43 -4.62 15.59
N GLY A 68 -19.20 -3.54 15.42
CA GLY A 68 -19.52 -2.61 16.50
C GLY A 68 -18.30 -1.96 17.15
N LEU A 69 -17.22 -1.76 16.38
CA LEU A 69 -15.98 -1.14 16.86
C LEU A 69 -16.09 0.39 16.75
N PRO A 70 -16.14 1.14 17.87
CA PRO A 70 -16.12 2.59 17.82
C PRO A 70 -14.74 3.10 17.38
N ILE A 71 -14.73 4.28 16.78
CA ILE A 71 -13.53 4.93 16.27
C ILE A 71 -12.40 5.05 17.30
N SER A 72 -12.75 5.34 18.54
CA SER A 72 -11.80 5.49 19.63
C SER A 72 -11.04 4.21 19.98
N GLN A 73 -11.54 3.06 19.55
CA GLN A 73 -10.91 1.76 19.77
C GLN A 73 -10.05 1.28 18.61
N ALA A 74 -10.19 1.91 17.43
CA ALA A 74 -9.40 1.60 16.24
C ALA A 74 -8.27 2.61 16.01
N ASN A 75 -7.66 3.12 17.06
CA ASN A 75 -6.64 4.15 17.00
C ASN A 75 -5.22 3.65 17.29
N ASP A 76 -4.97 2.37 17.12
CA ASP A 76 -3.64 1.76 17.24
C ASP A 76 -3.12 1.26 15.89
N GLN A 77 -1.93 0.69 15.90
CA GLN A 77 -1.16 0.26 14.73
C GLN A 77 -1.22 -1.26 14.49
N ASP A 78 -1.79 -2.03 15.42
CA ASP A 78 -1.95 -3.48 15.30
C ASP A 78 -3.41 -3.82 15.00
N LEU A 79 -3.70 -4.08 13.72
CA LEU A 79 -5.04 -4.43 13.26
C LEU A 79 -5.34 -5.92 13.39
N THR A 80 -4.39 -6.73 13.83
CA THR A 80 -4.55 -8.19 13.90
C THR A 80 -5.38 -8.67 15.09
N TYR A 81 -5.85 -7.75 15.92
CA TYR A 81 -6.78 -8.05 17.02
C TYR A 81 -7.74 -6.89 17.25
N VAL A 82 -8.86 -7.15 17.89
CA VAL A 82 -9.82 -6.14 18.34
C VAL A 82 -9.80 -6.11 19.87
N LYS A 83 -9.53 -4.94 20.45
CA LYS A 83 -9.46 -4.77 21.90
C LYS A 83 -10.73 -5.28 22.58
N GLY A 84 -10.55 -6.12 23.62
CA GLY A 84 -11.65 -6.74 24.36
C GLY A 84 -12.20 -8.04 23.74
N ARG A 85 -11.72 -8.47 22.55
CA ARG A 85 -12.08 -9.74 21.93
C ARG A 85 -10.99 -10.78 22.10
N ARG A 86 -11.38 -12.04 22.31
CA ARG A 86 -10.44 -13.17 22.38
C ARG A 86 -10.32 -13.80 20.99
N GLY A 87 -9.25 -13.52 20.30
CA GLY A 87 -8.94 -14.06 18.98
C GLY A 87 -8.00 -13.14 18.21
N LYS A 88 -7.55 -13.62 17.06
CA LYS A 88 -6.69 -12.86 16.13
C LYS A 88 -7.30 -12.88 14.75
N ALA A 89 -7.01 -11.87 13.95
CA ALA A 89 -7.37 -11.79 12.55
C ALA A 89 -6.89 -13.02 11.78
N LYS A 90 -7.69 -13.46 10.82
CA LYS A 90 -7.35 -14.54 9.90
C LYS A 90 -6.50 -13.98 8.76
N GLY A 91 -5.60 -14.81 8.22
CA GLY A 91 -4.78 -14.48 7.06
C GLY A 91 -3.30 -14.39 7.38
N GLN A 92 -2.52 -14.09 6.34
CA GLN A 92 -1.07 -13.89 6.46
C GLN A 92 -0.80 -12.56 7.16
N VAL A 93 -0.17 -12.61 8.33
CA VAL A 93 0.25 -11.40 9.07
C VAL A 93 1.42 -10.74 8.34
N ILE A 94 1.37 -9.42 8.29
CA ILE A 94 2.42 -8.57 7.74
C ILE A 94 2.73 -7.41 8.69
N TYR A 95 3.96 -6.97 8.62
CA TYR A 95 4.45 -5.73 9.23
C TYR A 95 4.89 -4.79 8.11
N LEU A 96 4.28 -3.62 8.04
CA LEU A 96 4.70 -2.54 7.17
C LEU A 96 5.43 -1.51 8.02
N LYS A 97 6.68 -1.22 7.68
CA LYS A 97 7.52 -0.23 8.37
C LYS A 97 8.07 0.77 7.36
N GLY A 98 8.43 1.95 7.80
CA GLY A 98 9.07 2.95 6.94
C GLY A 98 9.05 4.33 7.56
N LYS A 99 9.28 5.33 6.73
CA LYS A 99 9.33 6.74 7.11
C LYS A 99 8.33 7.59 6.34
N VAL A 100 7.99 8.72 6.92
CA VAL A 100 7.36 9.82 6.19
C VAL A 100 8.41 10.87 5.93
N LEU A 101 8.66 11.16 4.66
CA LEU A 101 9.70 12.08 4.20
C LEU A 101 9.08 13.15 3.30
N SER A 102 9.66 14.35 3.30
CA SER A 102 9.35 15.37 2.29
C SER A 102 9.93 14.95 0.93
N ALA A 103 9.10 14.90 -0.10
CA ALA A 103 9.55 14.61 -1.46
C ALA A 103 10.59 15.63 -1.95
N LYS A 104 10.44 16.89 -1.54
CA LYS A 104 11.35 17.99 -1.94
C LYS A 104 12.71 17.92 -1.28
N THR A 105 12.77 17.61 0.01
CA THR A 105 13.99 17.75 0.80
C THR A 105 14.59 16.42 1.24
N GLY A 106 13.84 15.31 1.14
CA GLY A 106 14.22 14.01 1.70
C GLY A 106 14.20 13.96 3.23
N LYS A 107 13.90 15.06 3.91
CA LYS A 107 13.89 15.12 5.37
C LYS A 107 12.68 14.41 5.96
N ALA A 108 12.86 13.82 7.13
CA ALA A 108 11.79 13.22 7.92
C ALA A 108 10.72 14.26 8.28
N ILE A 109 9.45 13.82 8.23
CA ILE A 109 8.31 14.61 8.70
C ILE A 109 7.74 13.93 9.94
N PRO A 110 8.04 14.45 11.14
CA PRO A 110 7.49 13.93 12.38
C PRO A 110 6.00 14.26 12.52
N HIS A 111 5.34 13.57 13.46
CA HIS A 111 3.94 13.83 13.86
C HIS A 111 2.93 13.72 12.71
N THR A 112 3.28 13.05 11.61
CA THR A 112 2.31 12.75 10.55
C THR A 112 1.30 11.75 11.08
N VAL A 113 0.03 12.11 11.04
CA VAL A 113 -1.07 11.16 11.29
C VAL A 113 -1.27 10.32 10.04
N ILE A 114 -1.26 9.00 10.20
CA ILE A 114 -1.43 8.02 9.12
C ILE A 114 -2.63 7.16 9.45
N ILE A 115 -3.65 7.21 8.63
CA ILE A 115 -4.81 6.31 8.68
C ILE A 115 -4.58 5.20 7.66
N MET A 116 -4.75 3.95 8.09
CA MET A 116 -4.72 2.77 7.22
C MET A 116 -6.06 2.04 7.30
N TRP A 117 -6.58 1.54 6.17
CA TRP A 117 -7.73 0.64 6.16
C TRP A 117 -7.60 -0.39 5.04
N SER A 118 -8.26 -1.53 5.20
CA SER A 118 -8.26 -2.59 4.21
C SER A 118 -9.41 -3.57 4.40
N ALA A 119 -9.62 -4.44 3.41
CA ALA A 119 -10.48 -5.60 3.51
C ALA A 119 -9.89 -6.67 4.45
N SER A 120 -10.72 -7.61 4.88
CA SER A 120 -10.29 -8.87 5.52
C SER A 120 -9.53 -9.77 4.53
N ALA A 121 -8.98 -10.86 5.02
CA ALA A 121 -8.30 -11.87 4.18
C ALA A 121 -9.24 -12.51 3.13
N SER A 122 -10.55 -12.40 3.29
CA SER A 122 -11.53 -12.84 2.29
C SER A 122 -11.97 -11.75 1.30
N GLY A 123 -11.35 -10.56 1.34
CA GLY A 123 -11.71 -9.43 0.47
C GLY A 123 -12.96 -8.65 0.93
N ARG A 124 -13.44 -8.84 2.17
CA ARG A 124 -14.62 -8.14 2.72
C ARG A 124 -14.20 -6.93 3.54
N TYR A 125 -14.71 -5.74 3.20
CA TYR A 125 -14.60 -4.54 4.03
C TYR A 125 -15.65 -4.54 5.14
N ASN A 126 -15.32 -3.94 6.26
CA ASN A 126 -16.29 -3.66 7.32
C ASN A 126 -16.94 -2.30 7.06
N HIS A 127 -17.76 -2.24 6.01
CA HIS A 127 -18.41 -1.03 5.54
C HIS A 127 -19.81 -1.35 5.01
N LYS A 128 -20.79 -0.50 5.31
CA LYS A 128 -22.20 -0.74 4.92
C LYS A 128 -22.43 -0.79 3.40
N LYS A 129 -21.58 -0.12 2.61
CA LYS A 129 -21.66 -0.15 1.14
C LYS A 129 -21.01 -1.41 0.54
N ASP A 130 -20.30 -2.20 1.33
CA ASP A 130 -19.72 -3.46 0.87
C ASP A 130 -20.67 -4.63 1.18
N ASP A 131 -21.90 -4.57 0.64
CA ASP A 131 -22.97 -5.55 0.82
C ASP A 131 -23.21 -6.45 -0.40
N GLY A 132 -22.53 -6.14 -1.53
CA GLY A 132 -22.62 -6.89 -2.78
C GLY A 132 -21.57 -7.99 -2.92
N MET A 133 -21.81 -8.88 -3.90
CA MET A 133 -20.85 -9.91 -4.32
C MET A 133 -20.22 -10.69 -3.16
N LEU A 134 -21.04 -11.14 -2.21
CA LEU A 134 -20.59 -11.85 -1.00
C LEU A 134 -19.95 -13.20 -1.28
N LYS A 135 -20.12 -13.71 -2.49
CA LYS A 135 -19.46 -14.91 -3.00
C LYS A 135 -19.16 -14.73 -4.48
N PHE A 136 -18.04 -15.24 -4.92
CA PHE A 136 -17.62 -15.19 -6.31
C PHE A 136 -16.67 -16.34 -6.65
N PRO A 137 -16.61 -16.79 -7.91
CA PRO A 137 -15.62 -17.78 -8.33
C PRO A 137 -14.22 -17.16 -8.37
N HIS A 138 -13.23 -17.88 -7.86
CA HIS A 138 -11.82 -17.50 -8.04
C HIS A 138 -11.51 -17.50 -9.55
N PRO A 139 -10.95 -16.40 -10.09
CA PRO A 139 -10.81 -16.22 -11.54
C PRO A 139 -9.90 -17.25 -12.24
N THR A 140 -9.05 -17.94 -11.47
CA THR A 140 -8.13 -18.94 -12.02
C THR A 140 -8.59 -20.39 -11.73
N THR A 141 -9.07 -20.66 -10.50
CA THR A 141 -9.39 -22.03 -10.06
C THR A 141 -10.89 -22.36 -10.17
N GLY A 142 -11.76 -21.34 -10.25
CA GLY A 142 -13.19 -21.51 -10.22
C GLY A 142 -13.77 -21.84 -8.84
N GLU A 143 -12.94 -22.01 -7.83
CA GLU A 143 -13.39 -22.25 -6.45
C GLU A 143 -14.20 -21.06 -5.93
N ILE A 144 -15.29 -21.33 -5.22
CA ILE A 144 -16.14 -20.25 -4.68
C ILE A 144 -15.51 -19.66 -3.43
N ILE A 145 -15.16 -18.38 -3.54
CA ILE A 145 -14.69 -17.57 -2.42
C ILE A 145 -15.90 -16.94 -1.74
N HIS A 146 -15.96 -17.05 -0.42
CA HIS A 146 -16.95 -16.38 0.42
C HIS A 146 -16.32 -15.17 1.10
N ARG A 147 -16.84 -13.98 0.80
CA ARG A 147 -16.43 -12.72 1.44
C ARG A 147 -17.14 -12.58 2.77
N THR A 148 -16.43 -12.72 3.86
CA THR A 148 -16.97 -12.71 5.22
C THR A 148 -16.30 -11.66 6.09
N TYR A 149 -17.02 -11.12 7.06
CA TYR A 149 -16.42 -10.32 8.11
C TYR A 149 -15.52 -11.19 9.01
N ASP A 150 -14.39 -10.60 9.41
CA ASP A 150 -13.55 -11.16 10.45
C ASP A 150 -13.75 -10.36 11.74
N ALA A 151 -14.37 -10.98 12.73
CA ALA A 151 -14.67 -10.34 14.02
C ALA A 151 -13.44 -9.99 14.85
N TYR A 152 -12.27 -10.51 14.47
CA TYR A 152 -11.01 -10.29 15.17
C TYR A 152 -10.05 -9.37 14.41
N PHE A 153 -10.41 -8.94 13.22
CA PHE A 153 -9.67 -7.97 12.43
C PHE A 153 -10.20 -6.56 12.69
N GLN A 154 -9.31 -5.60 12.91
CA GLN A 154 -9.71 -4.24 13.24
C GLN A 154 -10.14 -3.42 12.03
N TYR A 155 -9.75 -3.76 10.80
CA TYR A 155 -10.02 -3.09 9.53
C TYR A 155 -9.40 -1.69 9.37
N TRP A 156 -9.29 -0.92 10.43
CA TRP A 156 -8.87 0.48 10.48
C TRP A 156 -7.81 0.62 11.55
N GLY A 157 -6.80 1.41 11.29
CA GLY A 157 -5.79 1.71 12.27
C GLY A 157 -5.18 3.08 12.05
N ARG A 158 -4.52 3.58 13.08
CA ARG A 158 -3.88 4.88 13.05
C ARG A 158 -2.49 4.80 13.65
N ALA A 159 -1.51 5.35 12.91
CA ALA A 159 -0.16 5.60 13.40
C ALA A 159 0.10 7.10 13.46
N VAL A 160 1.10 7.49 14.24
CA VAL A 160 1.70 8.83 14.21
C VAL A 160 3.20 8.64 14.07
N SER A 161 3.81 9.27 13.06
CA SER A 161 5.26 9.17 12.87
C SER A 161 6.02 9.82 14.02
N ASN A 162 7.15 9.20 14.42
CA ASN A 162 8.02 9.71 15.47
C ASN A 162 8.88 10.89 14.98
N GLU A 163 9.81 11.37 15.83
CA GLU A 163 10.72 12.48 15.52
C GLU A 163 11.64 12.19 14.30
N GLN A 164 11.90 10.93 14.00
CA GLN A 164 12.68 10.46 12.86
C GLN A 164 11.82 10.14 11.64
N GLY A 165 10.52 10.45 11.71
CA GLY A 165 9.54 10.15 10.68
C GLY A 165 9.12 8.69 10.61
N ASP A 166 9.61 7.81 11.51
CA ASP A 166 9.32 6.38 11.44
C ASP A 166 7.86 6.10 11.80
N TYR A 167 7.27 5.12 11.11
CA TYR A 167 5.96 4.55 11.38
C TYR A 167 5.98 3.03 11.21
N TRP A 168 4.97 2.37 11.74
CA TRP A 168 4.73 0.96 11.46
C TRP A 168 3.25 0.62 11.57
N PHE A 169 2.86 -0.47 10.91
CA PHE A 169 1.57 -1.14 11.09
C PHE A 169 1.79 -2.64 11.13
N LYS A 170 0.98 -3.33 11.95
CA LYS A 170 0.81 -4.78 11.89
C LYS A 170 -0.60 -5.06 11.40
N THR A 171 -0.73 -5.82 10.33
CA THR A 171 -2.01 -6.13 9.70
C THR A 171 -1.96 -7.51 9.04
N ILE A 172 -2.88 -7.79 8.18
CA ILE A 172 -2.92 -9.02 7.36
C ILE A 172 -2.86 -8.65 5.89
N VAL A 173 -2.50 -9.59 5.03
CA VAL A 173 -2.70 -9.45 3.59
C VAL A 173 -4.20 -9.54 3.30
N PRO A 174 -4.85 -8.46 2.78
CA PRO A 174 -6.25 -8.50 2.43
C PRO A 174 -6.49 -9.39 1.20
N GLY A 175 -7.66 -9.98 1.09
CA GLY A 175 -8.07 -10.72 -0.10
C GLY A 175 -8.35 -9.77 -1.27
N PHE A 176 -8.10 -10.24 -2.49
CA PHE A 176 -8.63 -9.61 -3.70
C PHE A 176 -10.16 -9.77 -3.77
N TYR A 177 -10.84 -8.92 -4.53
CA TYR A 177 -12.30 -8.99 -4.66
C TYR A 177 -12.80 -8.47 -6.01
N PRO A 178 -13.97 -8.93 -6.48
CA PRO A 178 -14.52 -8.47 -7.74
C PRO A 178 -15.12 -7.07 -7.62
N ILE A 179 -15.02 -6.29 -8.70
CA ILE A 179 -15.77 -5.05 -8.92
C ILE A 179 -16.93 -5.32 -9.85
N ASP A 180 -16.66 -6.03 -10.95
CA ASP A 180 -17.63 -6.42 -11.96
C ASP A 180 -17.29 -7.83 -12.45
N LEU A 181 -18.13 -8.80 -12.09
CA LEU A 181 -17.94 -10.21 -12.47
C LEU A 181 -18.22 -10.47 -13.96
N GLU A 182 -19.14 -9.73 -14.57
CA GLU A 182 -19.48 -9.90 -15.99
C GLU A 182 -18.34 -9.38 -16.85
N ALA A 183 -17.73 -8.25 -16.46
CA ALA A 183 -16.56 -7.69 -17.12
C ALA A 183 -15.24 -8.37 -16.69
N GLY A 184 -15.26 -9.31 -15.75
CA GLY A 184 -14.06 -9.96 -15.22
C GLY A 184 -13.12 -9.00 -14.47
N GLN A 185 -13.66 -7.94 -13.90
CA GLN A 185 -12.87 -6.92 -13.21
C GLN A 185 -12.74 -7.21 -11.73
N TYR A 186 -11.50 -7.22 -11.25
CA TYR A 186 -11.14 -7.48 -9.86
C TYR A 186 -10.17 -6.42 -9.33
N ARG A 187 -10.28 -6.14 -8.04
CA ARG A 187 -9.25 -5.41 -7.32
C ARG A 187 -8.20 -6.38 -6.78
N PRO A 188 -6.90 -6.16 -7.05
CA PRO A 188 -5.84 -6.90 -6.37
C PRO A 188 -5.85 -6.59 -4.87
N SER A 189 -5.15 -7.40 -4.08
CA SER A 189 -4.89 -7.12 -2.66
C SER A 189 -4.22 -5.76 -2.51
N HIS A 190 -4.74 -4.89 -1.62
CA HIS A 190 -4.18 -3.56 -1.39
C HIS A 190 -4.50 -3.03 0.01
N LEU A 191 -3.64 -2.14 0.49
CA LEU A 191 -3.85 -1.34 1.70
C LEU A 191 -4.09 0.11 1.29
N HIS A 192 -5.10 0.74 1.87
CA HIS A 192 -5.35 2.16 1.71
C HIS A 192 -4.65 2.98 2.78
N PHE A 193 -4.21 4.17 2.39
CA PHE A 193 -3.58 5.12 3.30
C PHE A 193 -4.08 6.54 3.07
N GLN A 194 -4.29 7.25 4.18
CA GLN A 194 -4.47 8.70 4.20
C GLN A 194 -3.51 9.30 5.21
N LEU A 195 -2.66 10.21 4.75
CA LEU A 195 -1.64 10.85 5.56
C LEU A 195 -1.94 12.33 5.70
N PHE A 196 -1.69 12.86 6.89
CA PHE A 196 -1.82 14.27 7.25
C PHE A 196 -0.46 14.78 7.76
N PRO A 197 0.52 14.97 6.87
CA PRO A 197 1.84 15.45 7.28
C PRO A 197 1.74 16.94 7.64
N PRO A 198 2.31 17.37 8.78
CA PRO A 198 2.35 18.79 9.14
C PRO A 198 2.97 19.65 8.04
N GLU A 199 2.35 20.80 7.74
CA GLU A 199 2.81 21.78 6.74
C GLU A 199 2.90 21.27 5.29
N HIS A 200 2.35 20.09 5.01
CA HIS A 200 2.29 19.47 3.67
C HIS A 200 0.85 19.13 3.28
N PRO A 201 0.55 19.06 1.98
CA PRO A 201 -0.75 18.60 1.52
C PRO A 201 -1.05 17.16 1.97
N LYS A 202 -2.32 16.91 2.29
CA LYS A 202 -2.83 15.57 2.55
C LYS A 202 -2.47 14.62 1.39
N LEU A 203 -1.97 13.44 1.70
CA LEU A 203 -1.69 12.38 0.74
C LEU A 203 -2.71 11.26 0.90
N VAL A 204 -3.32 10.82 -0.21
CA VAL A 204 -4.12 9.61 -0.30
C VAL A 204 -3.46 8.68 -1.30
N THR A 205 -3.24 7.43 -0.91
CA THR A 205 -2.59 6.43 -1.76
C THR A 205 -3.02 5.02 -1.38
N GLN A 206 -2.63 4.05 -2.20
CA GLN A 206 -2.81 2.63 -1.94
C GLN A 206 -1.48 1.93 -2.18
N LEU A 207 -1.16 0.91 -1.37
CA LEU A 207 0.02 0.06 -1.54
C LEU A 207 -0.41 -1.36 -1.90
N TYR A 208 0.35 -1.95 -2.79
CA TYR A 208 0.15 -3.30 -3.31
C TYR A 208 1.25 -4.23 -2.84
N PHE A 209 1.11 -5.51 -3.13
CA PHE A 209 1.93 -6.56 -2.55
C PHE A 209 2.75 -7.28 -3.61
N ARG A 210 3.99 -7.63 -3.25
CA ARG A 210 4.82 -8.60 -3.97
C ARG A 210 5.62 -9.44 -2.96
N GLY A 211 5.77 -10.74 -3.22
CA GLY A 211 6.55 -11.67 -2.40
C GLY A 211 6.07 -13.11 -2.53
N ASP A 212 6.99 -14.06 -2.42
CA ASP A 212 6.71 -15.49 -2.64
C ASP A 212 5.72 -16.08 -1.63
N GLN A 213 5.66 -15.52 -0.42
CA GLN A 213 4.76 -15.96 0.64
C GLN A 213 3.47 -15.13 0.73
N ILE A 214 3.27 -14.17 -0.20
CA ILE A 214 2.02 -13.41 -0.27
C ILE A 214 0.93 -14.29 -0.90
N PRO A 215 -0.23 -14.46 -0.24
CA PRO A 215 -1.34 -15.21 -0.80
C PRO A 215 -1.78 -14.64 -2.16
N ASN A 216 -2.00 -15.52 -3.13
CA ASN A 216 -2.41 -15.16 -4.49
C ASN A 216 -1.45 -14.17 -5.19
N ASN A 217 -0.14 -14.19 -4.87
CA ASN A 217 0.83 -13.24 -5.42
C ASN A 217 0.79 -13.19 -6.97
N GLU A 218 0.84 -14.33 -7.65
CA GLU A 218 0.79 -14.38 -9.12
C GLU A 218 -0.50 -13.78 -9.70
N LEU A 219 -1.65 -14.04 -9.06
CA LEU A 219 -2.92 -13.45 -9.48
C LEU A 219 -2.90 -11.94 -9.25
N ASN A 220 -2.47 -11.49 -8.09
CA ASN A 220 -2.37 -10.06 -7.78
C ASN A 220 -1.48 -9.33 -8.79
N GLN A 221 -0.31 -9.89 -9.15
CA GLN A 221 0.57 -9.30 -10.17
C GLN A 221 -0.10 -9.22 -11.56
N LYS A 222 -0.97 -10.17 -11.91
CA LYS A 222 -1.75 -10.13 -13.16
C LYS A 222 -2.87 -9.11 -13.12
N LEU A 223 -3.50 -8.90 -11.96
CA LEU A 223 -4.60 -7.96 -11.79
C LEU A 223 -4.14 -6.49 -11.76
N LEU A 224 -2.95 -6.21 -11.23
CA LEU A 224 -2.43 -4.84 -11.06
C LEU A 224 -2.52 -3.98 -12.34
N PRO A 225 -2.04 -4.39 -13.51
CA PRO A 225 -2.09 -3.56 -14.72
C PRO A 225 -3.51 -3.44 -15.33
N MET A 226 -4.47 -4.22 -14.84
CA MET A 226 -5.86 -4.22 -15.31
C MET A 226 -6.82 -3.58 -14.31
N ASP A 227 -6.34 -3.18 -13.14
CA ASP A 227 -7.17 -2.57 -12.10
C ASP A 227 -7.66 -1.20 -12.53
N VAL A 228 -8.97 -1.08 -12.72
CA VAL A 228 -9.62 0.17 -13.20
C VAL A 228 -9.33 1.35 -12.27
N VAL A 229 -9.13 1.14 -10.97
CA VAL A 229 -8.83 2.22 -10.03
C VAL A 229 -7.40 2.74 -10.23
N ILE A 230 -6.45 1.86 -10.56
CA ILE A 230 -5.08 2.22 -10.93
C ILE A 230 -5.08 2.99 -12.26
N LEU A 231 -5.83 2.48 -13.24
CA LEU A 231 -5.96 3.10 -14.57
C LEU A 231 -6.64 4.47 -14.48
N ASP A 232 -7.72 4.59 -13.73
CA ASP A 232 -8.45 5.86 -13.53
C ASP A 232 -7.62 6.89 -12.74
N ALA A 233 -6.72 6.45 -11.87
CA ALA A 233 -5.76 7.31 -11.20
C ALA A 233 -4.65 7.81 -12.12
N GLY A 234 -4.56 7.27 -13.35
CA GLY A 234 -3.56 7.65 -14.35
C GLY A 234 -2.14 7.22 -13.97
N LEU A 235 -1.96 6.18 -13.15
CA LEU A 235 -0.64 5.69 -12.77
C LEU A 235 0.07 5.09 -13.98
N THR A 236 1.26 5.58 -14.25
CA THR A 236 2.16 4.94 -15.22
C THR A 236 2.70 3.61 -14.67
N THR A 237 3.32 2.78 -15.49
CA THR A 237 4.00 1.56 -15.02
C THR A 237 5.07 1.87 -13.98
N ILE A 238 5.77 3.01 -14.11
CA ILE A 238 6.78 3.46 -13.14
C ILE A 238 6.10 3.82 -11.81
N ASP A 239 4.98 4.56 -11.86
CA ASP A 239 4.24 4.92 -10.65
C ASP A 239 3.69 3.69 -9.94
N LEU A 240 3.19 2.71 -10.71
CA LEU A 240 2.70 1.45 -10.15
C LEU A 240 3.81 0.70 -9.42
N GLU A 241 5.00 0.57 -10.01
CA GLU A 241 6.15 -0.06 -9.34
C GLU A 241 6.55 0.67 -8.03
N ARG A 242 6.33 1.96 -7.95
CA ARG A 242 6.64 2.77 -6.76
C ARG A 242 5.66 2.57 -5.60
N VAL A 243 4.52 1.94 -5.83
CA VAL A 243 3.52 1.64 -4.79
C VAL A 243 3.36 0.14 -4.52
N ILE A 244 4.23 -0.69 -5.09
CA ILE A 244 4.34 -2.11 -4.78
C ILE A 244 5.39 -2.30 -3.69
N VAL A 245 5.02 -3.00 -2.62
CA VAL A 245 5.89 -3.33 -1.49
C VAL A 245 6.29 -4.79 -1.57
N ASP A 246 7.60 -5.04 -1.50
CA ASP A 246 8.14 -6.38 -1.39
C ASP A 246 8.07 -6.87 0.06
N TYR A 247 7.42 -8.00 0.28
CA TYR A 247 7.30 -8.63 1.59
C TYR A 247 8.08 -9.94 1.64
N ALA A 248 8.85 -10.11 2.71
CA ALA A 248 9.65 -11.32 2.97
C ALA A 248 9.68 -11.62 4.47
N PRO A 249 10.10 -12.84 4.89
CA PRO A 249 10.44 -13.11 6.28
C PRO A 249 11.48 -12.11 6.78
N ASP A 250 11.37 -11.75 8.07
CA ASP A 250 12.33 -10.83 8.68
C ASP A 250 13.73 -11.42 8.74
N ALA A 251 14.67 -10.80 8.00
CA ALA A 251 16.06 -11.25 7.95
C ALA A 251 16.81 -11.11 9.29
N SER A 252 16.35 -10.22 10.19
CA SER A 252 16.91 -10.08 11.53
C SER A 252 16.49 -11.20 12.47
N GLY A 253 15.37 -11.88 12.17
CA GLY A 253 14.77 -12.90 13.04
C GLY A 253 14.06 -12.34 14.27
N GLU A 254 13.83 -11.05 14.35
CA GLU A 254 13.08 -10.41 15.45
C GLU A 254 11.56 -10.61 15.30
N ILE A 255 11.07 -10.63 14.05
CA ILE A 255 9.65 -10.85 13.73
C ILE A 255 9.49 -12.26 13.18
N LEU A 256 8.84 -13.12 13.94
CA LEU A 256 8.64 -14.54 13.61
C LEU A 256 7.21 -14.88 13.18
N ASP A 257 6.25 -13.98 13.42
CA ASP A 257 4.82 -14.24 13.23
C ASP A 257 4.23 -13.55 11.99
N GLY A 258 5.08 -13.03 11.09
CA GLY A 258 4.64 -12.33 9.90
C GLY A 258 5.75 -12.03 8.90
N LEU A 259 5.36 -11.51 7.75
CA LEU A 259 6.28 -11.00 6.74
C LEU A 259 6.53 -9.51 6.97
N VAL A 260 7.68 -9.01 6.58
CA VAL A 260 8.06 -7.60 6.71
C VAL A 260 8.19 -6.96 5.35
N GLY A 261 7.56 -5.79 5.19
CA GLY A 261 7.74 -4.90 4.06
C GLY A 261 8.17 -3.51 4.52
N HIS A 262 8.93 -2.83 3.69
CA HIS A 262 9.40 -1.47 3.95
C HIS A 262 8.88 -0.51 2.90
N TYR A 263 8.32 0.63 3.34
CA TYR A 263 7.84 1.66 2.43
C TYR A 263 8.01 3.06 3.03
N ASP A 264 8.68 3.94 2.31
CA ASP A 264 8.79 5.35 2.69
C ASP A 264 7.75 6.18 1.93
N PHE A 265 6.85 6.83 2.66
CA PHE A 265 5.92 7.79 2.07
C PHE A 265 6.64 9.11 1.78
N LEU A 266 6.58 9.56 0.54
CA LEU A 266 7.11 10.84 0.10
C LEU A 266 5.97 11.84 0.02
N ALA A 267 5.85 12.71 1.03
CA ALA A 267 4.81 13.72 1.09
C ALA A 267 4.99 14.77 -0.02
N PRO A 268 3.91 15.16 -0.73
CA PRO A 268 3.96 16.23 -1.72
C PRO A 268 4.26 17.58 -1.06
N ASN A 269 4.68 18.56 -1.87
CA ASN A 269 5.01 19.91 -1.41
C ASN A 269 3.81 20.83 -1.47
#